data_ab7491b6beb1004f5c3750327d292d11
#
_entry.id   ab7491b6beb1004f5c3750327d292d11
#
_cell.length_a   1.000
_cell.length_b   1.000
_cell.length_c   1.000
_cell.angle_alpha   90.00
_cell.angle_beta   90.00
_cell.angle_gamma   90.00
#
_symmetry.space_group_name_H-M   'P 1'
#
loop_
_entity.id
_entity.type
_entity.pdbx_description
1 polymer ?
#
loop_
_entity_poly.entity_id
_entity_poly.type
_entity_poly.pdbx_seq_one_letter_code
_entity_poly.pdbx_strand_id
1 'polypeptide(L)'
;AQRTPDGPADLPGKGGKLIEMDWDGNILWEFTDHFQNHDFRRCANGNTVYAAWEVMPEEAAARVQGGRAGTEHKNGIYGDVVREIDPDGKLVWEWSISRDVEIEKYPLCAIEHRKEFGHINSVQPLENGDYLISCRNNHLIAIIDRETKDFSWSMSEMALGHQHDATMLDNGN
;
A
#
# COMPACT_ATOMS: atom_id res chain seq x y z
N ALA A 1 0.80 8.15 -11.97
CA ALA A 1 1.35 6.84 -12.40
C ALA A 1 0.77 6.40 -13.73
N GLN A 2 1.51 5.62 -14.48
CA GLN A 2 1.07 5.03 -15.75
C GLN A 2 0.97 3.51 -15.59
N ARG A 3 -0.10 2.92 -16.12
CA ARG A 3 -0.31 1.46 -16.07
C ARG A 3 0.70 0.72 -16.96
N THR A 4 1.33 -0.34 -16.41
CA THR A 4 2.21 -1.23 -17.15
C THR A 4 1.49 -2.56 -17.49
N PRO A 5 1.91 -3.29 -18.56
CA PRO A 5 1.26 -4.55 -18.95
C PRO A 5 1.54 -5.69 -17.97
N ASP A 6 2.69 -5.68 -17.30
CA ASP A 6 3.12 -6.76 -16.40
C ASP A 6 2.53 -6.57 -14.99
N GLY A 7 2.56 -7.62 -14.17
CA GLY A 7 1.97 -7.66 -12.84
C GLY A 7 0.47 -8.00 -12.83
N PRO A 8 -0.23 -7.87 -11.69
CA PRO A 8 -1.61 -8.29 -11.50
C PRO A 8 -2.60 -7.33 -12.20
N ALA A 9 -2.83 -7.55 -13.49
CA ALA A 9 -3.61 -6.63 -14.34
C ALA A 9 -5.10 -6.54 -13.99
N ASP A 10 -5.64 -7.50 -13.25
CA ASP A 10 -7.04 -7.60 -12.83
C ASP A 10 -7.32 -7.09 -11.41
N LEU A 11 -6.28 -6.57 -10.73
CA LEU A 11 -6.46 -5.87 -9.47
C LEU A 11 -6.73 -4.37 -9.71
N PRO A 12 -7.65 -3.77 -8.94
CA PRO A 12 -7.93 -2.34 -9.05
C PRO A 12 -6.76 -1.49 -8.54
N GLY A 13 -6.63 -0.27 -9.06
CA GLY A 13 -5.56 0.66 -8.64
C GLY A 13 -4.18 0.38 -9.25
N LYS A 14 -4.08 -0.61 -10.18
CA LYS A 14 -2.81 -0.91 -10.84
C LYS A 14 -2.21 0.30 -11.55
N GLY A 15 -0.96 0.62 -11.18
CA GLY A 15 -0.06 1.55 -11.85
C GLY A 15 1.09 0.82 -12.54
N GLY A 16 2.30 1.04 -12.07
CA GLY A 16 3.51 0.34 -12.51
C GLY A 16 4.64 1.26 -12.96
N LYS A 17 4.34 2.43 -13.52
CA LYS A 17 5.34 3.42 -13.88
C LYS A 17 5.02 4.77 -13.25
N LEU A 18 5.93 5.28 -12.44
CA LEU A 18 5.90 6.61 -11.86
C LEU A 18 6.64 7.56 -12.80
N ILE A 19 6.08 8.73 -13.02
CA ILE A 19 6.64 9.74 -13.93
C ILE A 19 6.50 11.11 -13.27
N GLU A 20 7.58 11.85 -13.26
CA GLU A 20 7.60 13.29 -13.00
C GLU A 20 7.88 14.02 -14.29
N MET A 21 7.13 15.05 -14.60
CA MET A 21 7.29 15.85 -15.81
C MET A 21 7.09 17.34 -15.52
N ASP A 22 7.70 18.18 -16.34
CA ASP A 22 7.46 19.62 -16.33
C ASP A 22 6.13 19.97 -17.01
N TRP A 23 5.78 21.27 -17.00
CA TRP A 23 4.55 21.77 -17.61
C TRP A 23 4.57 21.73 -19.15
N ASP A 24 5.72 21.54 -19.76
CA ASP A 24 5.90 21.38 -21.21
C ASP A 24 5.82 19.91 -21.65
N GLY A 25 5.70 18.98 -20.67
CA GLY A 25 5.57 17.54 -20.89
C GLY A 25 6.90 16.80 -21.01
N ASN A 26 8.04 17.43 -20.69
CA ASN A 26 9.33 16.76 -20.65
C ASN A 26 9.41 15.87 -19.40
N ILE A 27 9.84 14.63 -19.56
CA ILE A 27 10.04 13.70 -18.45
C ILE A 27 11.32 14.10 -17.70
N LEU A 28 11.18 14.44 -16.42
CA LEU A 28 12.28 14.80 -15.53
C LEU A 28 12.81 13.59 -14.77
N TRP A 29 11.92 12.65 -14.44
CA TRP A 29 12.26 11.42 -13.73
C TRP A 29 11.22 10.34 -14.03
N GLU A 30 11.65 9.09 -14.07
CA GLU A 30 10.76 7.95 -14.18
C GLU A 30 11.30 6.73 -13.41
N PHE A 31 10.39 5.92 -12.89
CA PHE A 31 10.67 4.67 -12.20
C PHE A 31 9.62 3.63 -12.54
N THR A 32 10.01 2.36 -12.66
CA THR A 32 9.08 1.27 -12.97
C THR A 32 9.16 0.17 -11.92
N ASP A 33 8.01 -0.11 -11.29
CA ASP A 33 7.75 -1.31 -10.52
C ASP A 33 6.38 -1.86 -10.98
N HIS A 34 6.37 -3.00 -11.66
CA HIS A 34 5.14 -3.57 -12.22
C HIS A 34 4.08 -3.95 -11.17
N PHE A 35 4.43 -3.96 -9.91
CA PHE A 35 3.51 -4.20 -8.80
C PHE A 35 3.05 -2.91 -8.10
N GLN A 36 3.57 -1.74 -8.50
CA GLN A 36 3.11 -0.46 -7.97
C GLN A 36 1.60 -0.30 -8.20
N ASN A 37 0.90 0.18 -7.17
CA ASN A 37 -0.53 0.40 -7.19
C ASN A 37 -0.89 1.74 -6.51
N HIS A 38 -2.12 2.21 -6.75
CA HIS A 38 -2.75 3.37 -6.15
C HIS A 38 -1.84 4.60 -6.02
N ASP A 39 -1.13 4.74 -4.89
CA ASP A 39 -0.56 5.99 -4.45
C ASP A 39 0.97 5.99 -4.36
N PHE A 40 1.53 7.16 -4.49
CA PHE A 40 2.96 7.46 -4.27
C PHE A 40 3.12 8.93 -3.87
N ARG A 41 4.14 9.21 -3.07
CA ARG A 41 4.48 10.57 -2.62
C ARG A 41 5.98 10.81 -2.71
N ARG A 42 6.37 12.05 -3.04
CA ARG A 42 7.75 12.51 -2.86
C ARG A 42 7.97 12.86 -1.40
N CYS A 43 9.04 12.34 -0.82
CA CYS A 43 9.48 12.66 0.54
C CYS A 43 10.34 13.94 0.54
N ALA A 44 10.43 14.61 1.68
CA ALA A 44 11.21 15.82 1.84
C ALA A 44 12.72 15.62 1.58
N ASN A 45 13.22 14.41 1.77
CA ASN A 45 14.62 14.02 1.50
C ASN A 45 14.89 13.71 0.00
N GLY A 46 13.90 13.86 -0.88
CA GLY A 46 13.99 13.58 -2.32
C GLY A 46 13.68 12.13 -2.70
N ASN A 47 13.48 11.24 -1.73
CA ASN A 47 13.04 9.87 -1.99
C ASN A 47 11.58 9.83 -2.48
N THR A 48 11.16 8.67 -2.94
CA THR A 48 9.75 8.41 -3.29
C THR A 48 9.25 7.21 -2.50
N VAL A 49 8.15 7.40 -1.77
CA VAL A 49 7.41 6.30 -1.15
C VAL A 49 6.21 5.95 -2.02
N TYR A 50 5.89 4.65 -2.13
CA TYR A 50 4.75 4.18 -2.91
C TYR A 50 4.17 2.88 -2.37
N ALA A 51 2.90 2.64 -2.67
CA ALA A 51 2.24 1.37 -2.43
C ALA A 51 2.48 0.40 -3.60
N ALA A 52 2.68 -0.87 -3.27
CA ALA A 52 2.82 -1.95 -4.24
C ALA A 52 2.20 -3.24 -3.69
N TRP A 53 2.10 -4.27 -4.53
CA TRP A 53 1.66 -5.60 -4.13
C TRP A 53 2.82 -6.59 -4.05
N GLU A 54 2.64 -7.60 -3.21
CA GLU A 54 3.38 -8.86 -3.26
C GLU A 54 2.39 -10.03 -3.22
N VAL A 55 2.77 -11.19 -3.74
CA VAL A 55 1.99 -12.42 -3.46
C VAL A 55 2.30 -12.81 -2.04
N MET A 56 1.27 -12.91 -1.19
CA MET A 56 1.45 -13.31 0.20
C MET A 56 2.05 -14.71 0.29
N PRO A 57 3.04 -14.93 1.17
CA PRO A 57 3.48 -16.27 1.52
C PRO A 57 2.29 -17.13 1.96
N GLU A 58 2.32 -18.43 1.64
CA GLU A 58 1.21 -19.35 1.93
C GLU A 58 0.82 -19.33 3.42
N GLU A 59 1.81 -19.27 4.32
CA GLU A 59 1.61 -19.17 5.76
C GLU A 59 0.82 -17.90 6.16
N ALA A 60 1.13 -16.77 5.56
CA ALA A 60 0.45 -15.50 5.81
C ALA A 60 -0.96 -15.52 5.20
N ALA A 61 -1.10 -16.01 3.97
CA ALA A 61 -2.38 -16.12 3.28
C ALA A 61 -3.37 -17.03 4.03
N ALA A 62 -2.88 -18.12 4.66
CA ALA A 62 -3.69 -19.02 5.47
C ALA A 62 -4.27 -18.36 6.73
N ARG A 63 -3.65 -17.30 7.23
CA ARG A 63 -4.08 -16.53 8.40
C ARG A 63 -5.13 -15.47 8.09
N VAL A 64 -5.35 -15.15 6.82
CA VAL A 64 -6.33 -14.13 6.39
C VAL A 64 -7.74 -14.57 6.77
N GLN A 65 -8.42 -13.74 7.55
CA GLN A 65 -9.80 -13.93 7.96
C GLN A 65 -10.76 -13.02 7.18
N GLY A 66 -12.05 -13.38 7.17
CA GLY A 66 -13.06 -12.58 6.49
C GLY A 66 -13.02 -12.71 4.97
N GLY A 67 -13.70 -11.79 4.28
CA GLY A 67 -13.87 -11.83 2.84
C GLY A 67 -14.70 -13.03 2.35
N ARG A 68 -14.91 -13.12 1.04
CA ARG A 68 -15.65 -14.21 0.40
C ARG A 68 -14.70 -15.35 0.03
N ALA A 69 -14.78 -16.48 0.74
CA ALA A 69 -13.98 -17.66 0.46
C ALA A 69 -14.17 -18.16 -0.99
N GLY A 70 -13.10 -18.66 -1.61
CA GLY A 70 -13.12 -19.15 -3.00
C GLY A 70 -13.05 -18.05 -4.05
N THR A 71 -12.74 -16.82 -3.66
CA THR A 71 -12.57 -15.68 -4.57
C THR A 71 -11.13 -15.21 -4.67
N GLU A 72 -10.19 -15.99 -4.17
CA GLU A 72 -8.75 -15.72 -4.23
C GLU A 72 -8.29 -15.57 -5.68
N HIS A 73 -7.25 -14.77 -5.91
CA HIS A 73 -6.63 -14.69 -7.22
C HIS A 73 -5.93 -16.02 -7.55
N LYS A 74 -5.82 -16.37 -8.83
CA LYS A 74 -5.16 -17.61 -9.29
C LYS A 74 -3.72 -17.80 -8.82
N ASN A 75 -3.05 -16.72 -8.47
CA ASN A 75 -1.68 -16.72 -7.96
C ASN A 75 -1.62 -16.67 -6.42
N GLY A 76 -2.76 -16.76 -5.72
CA GLY A 76 -2.87 -16.56 -4.28
C GLY A 76 -3.39 -15.18 -3.90
N ILE A 77 -3.41 -14.88 -2.60
CA ILE A 77 -3.82 -13.55 -2.11
C ILE A 77 -2.65 -12.58 -2.29
N TYR A 78 -2.94 -11.39 -2.79
CA TYR A 78 -1.95 -10.31 -2.82
C TYR A 78 -2.00 -9.53 -1.51
N GLY A 79 -0.84 -9.29 -0.91
CA GLY A 79 -0.64 -8.39 0.22
C GLY A 79 -0.06 -7.05 -0.25
N ASP A 80 -0.25 -6.03 0.56
CA ASP A 80 0.34 -4.71 0.29
C ASP A 80 1.75 -4.60 0.86
N VAL A 81 2.60 -3.89 0.13
CA VAL A 81 3.90 -3.42 0.59
C VAL A 81 3.97 -1.90 0.43
N VAL A 82 4.67 -1.24 1.35
CA VAL A 82 5.07 0.16 1.20
C VAL A 82 6.56 0.18 0.97
N ARG A 83 6.98 0.79 -0.13
CA ARG A 83 8.39 0.89 -0.54
C ARG A 83 8.84 2.33 -0.59
N GLU A 84 10.05 2.60 -0.12
CA GLU A 84 10.73 3.86 -0.33
C GLU A 84 11.98 3.62 -1.19
N ILE A 85 12.14 4.41 -2.23
CA ILE A 85 13.30 4.40 -3.12
C ILE A 85 13.98 5.77 -3.10
N ASP A 86 15.30 5.76 -3.29
CA ASP A 86 16.07 6.97 -3.48
C ASP A 86 15.86 7.57 -4.90
N PRO A 87 16.39 8.77 -5.22
CA PRO A 87 16.25 9.37 -6.54
C PRO A 87 16.78 8.51 -7.71
N ASP A 88 17.72 7.61 -7.45
CA ASP A 88 18.30 6.69 -8.44
C ASP A 88 17.44 5.41 -8.60
N GLY A 89 16.33 5.29 -7.86
CA GLY A 89 15.42 4.14 -7.90
C GLY A 89 15.87 2.93 -7.07
N LYS A 90 16.85 3.10 -6.20
CA LYS A 90 17.29 2.03 -5.30
C LYS A 90 16.38 1.95 -4.08
N LEU A 91 15.92 0.73 -3.76
CA LEU A 91 15.15 0.45 -2.56
C LEU A 91 15.97 0.78 -1.30
N VAL A 92 15.45 1.67 -0.45
CA VAL A 92 16.08 2.09 0.81
C VAL A 92 15.29 1.65 2.04
N TRP A 93 13.99 1.37 1.88
CA TRP A 93 13.13 0.86 2.96
C TRP A 93 11.92 0.13 2.39
N GLU A 94 11.46 -0.89 3.09
CA GLU A 94 10.25 -1.66 2.75
C GLU A 94 9.55 -2.13 4.01
N TRP A 95 8.22 -2.03 3.99
CA TRP A 95 7.30 -2.65 4.93
C TRP A 95 6.34 -3.58 4.17
N SER A 96 5.94 -4.69 4.78
CA SER A 96 5.04 -5.67 4.19
C SER A 96 3.93 -6.04 5.17
N ILE A 97 2.69 -5.92 4.74
CA ILE A 97 1.53 -6.33 5.54
C ILE A 97 1.56 -7.83 5.86
N SER A 98 2.16 -8.63 4.98
CA SER A 98 2.27 -10.09 5.14
C SER A 98 3.24 -10.49 6.24
N ARG A 99 4.28 -9.69 6.46
CA ARG A 99 5.41 -9.99 7.35
C ARG A 99 5.35 -9.22 8.67
N ASP A 100 4.94 -7.96 8.58
CA ASP A 100 5.13 -6.98 9.65
C ASP A 100 3.82 -6.73 10.45
N VAL A 101 2.70 -7.44 10.12
CA VAL A 101 1.39 -7.25 10.75
C VAL A 101 0.82 -8.56 11.30
N GLU A 102 0.16 -8.47 12.45
CA GLU A 102 -0.70 -9.55 12.96
C GLU A 102 -2.01 -9.59 12.15
N ILE A 103 -1.98 -10.32 11.02
CA ILE A 103 -3.05 -10.38 9.99
C ILE A 103 -4.42 -10.65 10.61
N GLU A 104 -4.47 -11.49 11.63
CA GLU A 104 -5.71 -11.93 12.29
C GLU A 104 -6.47 -10.79 12.98
N LYS A 105 -5.77 -9.73 13.35
CA LYS A 105 -6.39 -8.55 13.98
C LYS A 105 -7.21 -7.71 13.00
N TYR A 106 -6.98 -7.86 11.70
CA TYR A 106 -7.56 -7.01 10.66
C TYR A 106 -8.29 -7.83 9.60
N PRO A 107 -9.43 -8.46 9.92
CA PRO A 107 -10.16 -9.28 8.96
C PRO A 107 -10.62 -8.46 7.75
N LEU A 108 -10.67 -9.11 6.59
CA LEU A 108 -11.31 -8.52 5.41
C LEU A 108 -12.80 -8.27 5.66
N CYS A 109 -13.31 -7.16 5.14
CA CYS A 109 -14.74 -6.93 5.10
C CYS A 109 -15.46 -8.09 4.41
N ALA A 110 -16.59 -8.54 4.96
CA ALA A 110 -17.30 -9.75 4.52
C ALA A 110 -17.75 -9.71 3.06
N ILE A 111 -17.89 -8.53 2.48
CA ILE A 111 -18.30 -8.37 1.06
C ILE A 111 -17.13 -8.38 0.08
N GLU A 112 -15.90 -8.33 0.55
CA GLU A 112 -14.70 -8.26 -0.30
C GLU A 112 -14.32 -9.60 -0.89
N HIS A 113 -13.71 -9.58 -2.08
CA HIS A 113 -13.01 -10.72 -2.64
C HIS A 113 -11.69 -10.93 -1.91
N ARG A 114 -11.25 -12.18 -1.78
CA ARG A 114 -9.97 -12.55 -1.19
C ARG A 114 -8.80 -12.47 -2.20
N LYS A 115 -8.93 -11.66 -3.25
CA LYS A 115 -7.85 -11.44 -4.22
C LYS A 115 -6.68 -10.69 -3.63
N GLU A 116 -6.98 -9.74 -2.74
CA GLU A 116 -5.98 -8.89 -2.06
C GLU A 116 -6.38 -8.66 -0.61
N PHE A 117 -5.37 -8.50 0.23
CA PHE A 117 -5.51 -8.18 1.65
C PHE A 117 -4.96 -6.77 1.88
N GLY A 118 -5.74 -5.90 2.51
CA GLY A 118 -5.40 -4.49 2.75
C GLY A 118 -6.01 -3.58 1.70
N HIS A 119 -5.51 -3.58 0.48
CA HIS A 119 -5.86 -2.62 -0.55
C HIS A 119 -5.50 -1.20 -0.11
N ILE A 120 -4.18 -0.98 0.09
CA ILE A 120 -3.65 0.35 0.41
C ILE A 120 -3.97 1.30 -0.73
N ASN A 121 -4.76 2.33 -0.44
CA ASN A 121 -5.18 3.33 -1.42
C ASN A 121 -4.52 4.70 -1.20
N SER A 122 -3.85 4.91 -0.08
CA SER A 122 -3.00 6.09 0.14
C SER A 122 -1.84 5.79 1.06
N VAL A 123 -0.73 6.49 0.83
CA VAL A 123 0.46 6.51 1.67
C VAL A 123 0.95 7.94 1.83
N GLN A 124 1.09 8.41 3.07
CA GLN A 124 1.60 9.75 3.37
C GLN A 124 2.84 9.65 4.25
N PRO A 125 4.01 10.16 3.80
CA PRO A 125 5.15 10.34 4.68
C PRO A 125 4.85 11.43 5.72
N LEU A 126 5.12 11.13 6.99
CA LEU A 126 4.93 12.06 8.10
C LEU A 126 6.25 12.78 8.44
N GLU A 127 6.15 13.92 9.13
CA GLU A 127 7.31 14.74 9.48
C GLU A 127 8.35 14.01 10.35
N ASN A 128 7.89 13.08 11.20
CA ASN A 128 8.76 12.24 12.04
C ASN A 128 9.41 11.07 11.28
N GLY A 129 9.10 10.90 10.00
CA GLY A 129 9.62 9.83 9.15
C GLY A 129 8.76 8.59 9.05
N ASP A 130 7.68 8.49 9.81
CA ASP A 130 6.70 7.41 9.75
C ASP A 130 5.80 7.51 8.51
N TYR A 131 4.94 6.52 8.29
CA TYR A 131 4.01 6.51 7.17
C TYR A 131 2.57 6.30 7.62
N LEU A 132 1.68 7.22 7.25
CA LEU A 132 0.24 7.02 7.37
C LEU A 132 -0.27 6.25 6.16
N ILE A 133 -1.03 5.18 6.38
CA ILE A 133 -1.65 4.37 5.33
C ILE A 133 -3.16 4.27 5.53
N SER A 134 -3.88 4.08 4.42
CA SER A 134 -5.31 3.76 4.40
C SER A 134 -5.53 2.46 3.64
N CYS A 135 -6.08 1.44 4.32
CA CYS A 135 -6.38 0.11 3.78
C CYS A 135 -7.90 -0.07 3.65
N ARG A 136 -8.39 -0.11 2.42
CA ARG A 136 -9.83 -0.16 2.11
C ARG A 136 -10.51 -1.43 2.63
N ASN A 137 -9.92 -2.58 2.33
CA ASN A 137 -10.58 -3.88 2.51
C ASN A 137 -10.74 -4.29 3.98
N ASN A 138 -9.93 -3.70 4.87
CA ASN A 138 -9.92 -3.95 6.31
C ASN A 138 -10.52 -2.80 7.12
N HIS A 139 -11.03 -1.75 6.43
CA HIS A 139 -11.46 -0.51 7.10
C HIS A 139 -10.40 0.05 8.05
N LEU A 140 -9.12 -0.01 7.64
CA LEU A 140 -7.98 0.27 8.49
C LEU A 140 -7.30 1.57 8.06
N ILE A 141 -7.05 2.46 9.03
CA ILE A 141 -6.09 3.55 8.92
C ILE A 141 -5.01 3.28 9.96
N ALA A 142 -3.74 3.38 9.58
CA ALA A 142 -2.63 3.08 10.50
C ALA A 142 -1.42 3.96 10.24
N ILE A 143 -0.62 4.17 11.29
CA ILE A 143 0.70 4.77 11.20
C ILE A 143 1.74 3.67 11.38
N ILE A 144 2.56 3.47 10.37
CA ILE A 144 3.71 2.56 10.41
C ILE A 144 4.89 3.31 11.01
N ASP A 145 5.39 2.84 12.14
CA ASP A 145 6.67 3.27 12.68
C ASP A 145 7.79 2.80 11.76
N ARG A 146 8.61 3.74 11.28
CA ARG A 146 9.65 3.45 10.29
C ARG A 146 10.74 2.51 10.81
N GLU A 147 11.08 2.59 12.10
CA GLU A 147 12.18 1.82 12.69
C GLU A 147 11.75 0.40 13.07
N THR A 148 10.61 0.29 13.78
CA THR A 148 10.12 -0.99 14.29
C THR A 148 9.31 -1.77 13.25
N LYS A 149 8.71 -1.07 12.28
CA LYS A 149 7.74 -1.58 11.29
C LYS A 149 6.41 -2.03 11.89
N ASP A 150 6.19 -1.78 13.17
CA ASP A 150 4.91 -1.99 13.82
C ASP A 150 3.97 -0.81 13.57
N PHE A 151 2.69 -0.98 13.85
CA PHE A 151 1.77 0.15 13.91
C PHE A 151 1.92 0.90 15.23
N SER A 152 2.43 2.13 15.19
CA SER A 152 2.46 3.04 16.34
C SER A 152 1.05 3.51 16.70
N TRP A 153 0.14 3.56 15.75
CA TRP A 153 -1.28 3.83 15.91
C TRP A 153 -2.09 3.12 14.82
N SER A 154 -3.29 2.65 15.16
CA SER A 154 -4.21 2.11 14.16
C SER A 154 -5.66 2.25 14.60
N MET A 155 -6.54 2.40 13.62
CA MET A 155 -7.99 2.37 13.75
C MET A 155 -8.55 1.46 12.67
N SER A 156 -9.27 0.40 13.07
CA SER A 156 -9.97 -0.49 12.15
C SER A 156 -11.41 -0.63 12.59
N GLU A 157 -12.31 0.10 11.90
CA GLU A 157 -13.71 0.21 12.27
C GLU A 157 -14.62 0.15 11.04
N MET A 158 -15.67 -0.65 11.10
CA MET A 158 -16.69 -0.73 10.03
C MET A 158 -17.30 0.62 9.66
N ALA A 159 -17.33 1.57 10.59
CA ALA A 159 -17.82 2.92 10.36
C ALA A 159 -16.99 3.72 9.33
N LEU A 160 -15.73 3.33 9.08
CA LEU A 160 -14.90 3.94 8.03
C LEU A 160 -15.42 3.63 6.61
N GLY A 161 -16.12 2.51 6.42
CA GLY A 161 -16.89 2.24 5.22
C GLY A 161 -16.10 2.20 3.92
N HIS A 162 -14.95 1.51 3.86
CA HIS A 162 -14.06 1.47 2.69
C HIS A 162 -13.46 2.84 2.35
N GLN A 163 -12.91 3.50 3.35
CA GLN A 163 -12.30 4.81 3.24
C GLN A 163 -11.12 4.85 2.25
N HIS A 164 -10.83 6.05 1.75
CA HIS A 164 -9.70 6.35 0.86
C HIS A 164 -9.04 7.64 1.31
N ASP A 165 -7.73 7.75 0.98
CA ASP A 165 -6.95 8.97 1.05
C ASP A 165 -6.92 9.62 2.46
N ALA A 166 -6.64 8.81 3.48
CA ALA A 166 -6.43 9.33 4.83
C ALA A 166 -5.23 10.29 4.84
N THR A 167 -5.42 11.45 5.42
CA THR A 167 -4.40 12.52 5.46
C THR A 167 -4.25 13.05 6.87
N MET A 168 -3.02 13.10 7.37
CA MET A 168 -2.65 13.80 8.59
C MET A 168 -2.65 15.30 8.33
N LEU A 169 -3.40 16.05 9.12
CA LEU A 169 -3.41 17.50 9.05
C LEU A 169 -2.26 18.12 9.84
N ASP A 170 -1.92 19.39 9.55
CA ASP A 170 -0.83 20.12 10.23
C ASP A 170 -1.01 20.21 11.75
N ASN A 171 -2.23 20.09 12.25
CA ASN A 171 -2.54 20.10 13.67
C ASN A 171 -2.50 18.71 14.35
N GLY A 172 -2.11 17.67 13.60
CA GLY A 172 -1.99 16.31 14.10
C GLY A 172 -3.29 15.50 14.13
N ASN A 173 -4.35 15.99 13.46
CA ASN A 173 -5.64 15.29 13.34
C ASN A 173 -5.75 14.60 11.99
#